data_ef3ef2df82738681efcfc63c616d4770
#
_entry.id   ef3ef2df82738681efcfc63c616d4770
#
_cell.length_a   1.000
_cell.length_b   1.000
_cell.length_c   1.000
_cell.angle_alpha   90.00
_cell.angle_beta   90.00
_cell.angle_gamma   90.00
#
_symmetry.space_group_name_H-M   'P 1'
#
loop_
_entity.id
_entity.type
_entity.pdbx_description
1 polymer ?
#
loop_
_entity_poly.entity_id
_entity_poly.type
_entity_poly.pdbx_seq_one_letter_code
_entity_poly.pdbx_strand_id
1 'polypeptide(L)'
;MKKIVCVLLCLVFLGSFAAADSVDLSGMSYDDLIALQKNLVTEIMSRPEWKKVTVPAGTWKVGEDIPAGTYGVSTDTILVTMSVYKNENKDFSDLECMNVLSPEQSIGKLALQDGWVVELTGEVFFTPPVSLGF
;
A
#
# COMPACT_ATOMS: atom_id res chain seq x y z
N MET A 1 23.85 6.24 13.80
CA MET A 1 22.57 5.86 14.39
C MET A 1 21.59 5.23 13.40
N LYS A 2 21.46 5.70 12.17
CA LYS A 2 20.56 5.07 11.17
C LYS A 2 20.89 3.60 10.85
N LYS A 3 22.17 3.22 10.91
CA LYS A 3 22.59 1.83 10.64
C LYS A 3 22.27 0.85 11.78
N ILE A 4 22.17 1.33 13.00
CA ILE A 4 21.85 0.51 14.17
C ILE A 4 20.37 0.20 14.25
N VAL A 5 19.52 1.12 13.83
CA VAL A 5 18.06 0.92 13.77
C VAL A 5 17.68 -0.11 12.71
N CYS A 6 18.34 -0.12 11.55
CA CYS A 6 18.12 -1.15 10.52
C CYS A 6 18.57 -2.55 10.99
N VAL A 7 19.68 -2.65 11.71
CA VAL A 7 20.20 -3.92 12.24
C VAL A 7 19.30 -4.44 13.37
N LEU A 8 18.79 -3.56 14.22
CA LEU A 8 17.86 -3.96 15.28
C LEU A 8 16.50 -4.40 14.69
N LEU A 9 16.01 -3.74 13.64
CA LEU A 9 14.79 -4.14 12.93
C LEU A 9 14.95 -5.50 12.24
N CYS A 10 16.10 -5.77 11.63
CA CYS A 10 16.41 -7.07 11.02
C CYS A 10 16.54 -8.19 12.05
N LEU A 11 17.11 -7.93 13.23
CA LEU A 11 17.22 -8.89 14.31
C LEU A 11 15.88 -9.26 14.94
N VAL A 12 14.96 -8.30 15.04
CA VAL A 12 13.59 -8.55 15.51
C VAL A 12 12.81 -9.43 14.52
N PHE A 13 13.06 -9.28 13.21
CA PHE A 13 12.44 -10.12 12.19
C PHE A 13 12.99 -11.55 12.13
N LEU A 14 14.25 -11.77 12.46
CA LEU A 14 14.88 -13.09 12.41
C LEU A 14 14.58 -13.96 13.64
N GLY A 15 14.14 -13.37 14.76
CA GLY A 15 13.86 -14.08 16.01
C GLY A 15 12.42 -14.51 16.24
N SER A 16 11.47 -14.13 15.40
CA SER A 16 10.04 -14.19 15.72
C SER A 16 9.24 -15.30 15.03
N PHE A 17 9.89 -16.35 14.52
CA PHE A 17 9.19 -17.48 13.89
C PHE A 17 8.49 -18.42 14.90
N ALA A 18 8.69 -18.27 16.21
CA ALA A 18 8.27 -19.26 17.20
C ALA A 18 7.16 -18.80 18.16
N ALA A 19 6.75 -17.54 18.16
CA ALA A 19 5.68 -17.07 19.04
C ALA A 19 4.94 -15.91 18.39
N ALA A 20 3.61 -15.92 18.45
CA ALA A 20 2.76 -14.79 18.12
C ALA A 20 2.91 -13.68 19.19
N ASP A 21 4.14 -13.25 19.45
CA ASP A 21 4.41 -12.14 20.34
C ASP A 21 4.04 -10.85 19.62
N SER A 22 3.16 -10.07 20.24
CA SER A 22 2.81 -8.74 19.77
C SER A 22 4.06 -7.87 19.76
N VAL A 23 4.37 -7.27 18.62
CA VAL A 23 5.43 -6.27 18.51
C VAL A 23 5.00 -5.04 19.32
N ASP A 24 5.82 -4.63 20.29
CA ASP A 24 5.56 -3.42 21.05
C ASP A 24 5.90 -2.18 20.22
N LEU A 25 4.86 -1.48 19.79
CA LEU A 25 4.96 -0.26 18.99
C LEU A 25 4.81 1.02 19.81
N SER A 26 4.62 0.90 21.14
CA SER A 26 4.30 2.02 22.04
C SER A 26 5.40 3.08 22.11
N GLY A 27 6.66 2.71 21.83
CA GLY A 27 7.81 3.62 21.80
C GLY A 27 8.04 4.33 20.48
N MET A 28 7.24 4.05 19.45
CA MET A 28 7.40 4.63 18.12
C MET A 28 6.63 5.95 17.99
N SER A 29 7.21 6.90 17.26
CA SER A 29 6.49 8.12 16.88
C SER A 29 5.37 7.80 15.87
N TYR A 30 4.42 8.72 15.73
CA TYR A 30 3.35 8.57 14.73
C TYR A 30 3.93 8.42 13.31
N ASP A 31 4.92 9.24 12.95
CA ASP A 31 5.54 9.18 11.62
C ASP A 31 6.27 7.86 11.38
N ASP A 32 6.92 7.31 12.41
CA ASP A 32 7.56 6.00 12.33
C ASP A 32 6.54 4.87 12.16
N LEU A 33 5.38 4.97 12.79
CA LEU A 33 4.29 4.02 12.62
C LEU A 33 3.71 4.05 11.21
N ILE A 34 3.55 5.23 10.62
CA ILE A 34 3.11 5.37 9.22
C ILE A 34 4.15 4.80 8.25
N ALA A 35 5.44 5.08 8.49
CA ALA A 35 6.51 4.50 7.69
C ALA A 35 6.53 2.96 7.79
N LEU A 36 6.35 2.42 8.99
CA LEU A 36 6.25 0.97 9.20
C LEU A 36 5.05 0.37 8.47
N GLN A 37 3.88 1.02 8.53
CA GLN A 37 2.68 0.58 7.82
C GLN A 37 2.93 0.50 6.31
N LYS A 38 3.55 1.51 5.72
CA LYS A 38 3.90 1.53 4.30
C LYS A 38 4.89 0.43 3.94
N ASN A 39 5.90 0.20 4.76
CA ASN A 39 6.86 -0.88 4.57
C ASN A 39 6.19 -2.26 4.62
N LEU A 40 5.23 -2.45 5.52
CA LEU A 40 4.47 -3.70 5.60
C LEU A 40 3.62 -3.93 4.34
N VAL A 41 2.96 -2.90 3.83
CA VAL A 41 2.20 -2.99 2.57
C VAL A 41 3.13 -3.38 1.42
N THR A 42 4.26 -2.71 1.28
CA THR A 42 5.26 -3.00 0.24
C THR A 42 5.78 -4.44 0.35
N GLU A 43 6.12 -4.87 1.56
CA GLU A 43 6.63 -6.23 1.79
C GLU A 43 5.60 -7.30 1.47
N ILE A 44 4.34 -7.10 1.87
CA ILE A 44 3.25 -8.02 1.53
C ILE A 44 3.09 -8.14 0.02
N MET A 45 3.06 -7.01 -0.68
CA MET A 45 2.88 -6.98 -2.14
C MET A 45 4.08 -7.53 -2.92
N SER A 46 5.27 -7.59 -2.31
CA SER A 46 6.46 -8.20 -2.91
C SER A 46 6.46 -9.73 -2.85
N ARG A 47 5.63 -10.33 -2.01
CA ARG A 47 5.56 -11.78 -1.85
C ARG A 47 4.76 -12.42 -2.99
N PRO A 48 5.23 -13.53 -3.58
CA PRO A 48 4.50 -14.17 -4.69
C PRO A 48 3.15 -14.75 -4.26
N GLU A 49 2.97 -15.06 -2.99
CA GLU A 49 1.76 -15.64 -2.42
C GLU A 49 0.72 -14.62 -1.96
N TRP A 50 1.00 -13.31 -2.07
CA TRP A 50 0.05 -12.30 -1.60
C TRP A 50 -1.27 -12.35 -2.36
N LYS A 51 -2.37 -12.13 -1.67
CA LYS A 51 -3.73 -12.20 -2.24
C LYS A 51 -4.51 -10.91 -2.07
N LYS A 52 -4.32 -10.26 -0.95
CA LYS A 52 -5.05 -9.04 -0.58
C LYS A 52 -4.22 -8.27 0.44
N VAL A 53 -4.15 -6.98 0.26
CA VAL A 53 -3.55 -6.06 1.25
C VAL A 53 -4.45 -4.87 1.46
N THR A 54 -4.57 -4.44 2.70
CA THR A 54 -5.30 -3.25 3.09
C THR A 54 -4.39 -2.04 2.97
N VAL A 55 -4.84 -1.04 2.21
CA VAL A 55 -4.15 0.24 2.02
C VAL A 55 -5.02 1.34 2.60
N PRO A 56 -4.64 1.95 3.72
CA PRO A 56 -5.43 2.99 4.36
C PRO A 56 -5.44 4.30 3.58
N ALA A 57 -6.33 5.20 3.99
CA ALA A 57 -6.38 6.56 3.45
C ALA A 57 -5.01 7.25 3.54
N GLY A 58 -4.69 8.06 2.58
CA GLY A 58 -3.44 8.81 2.52
C GLY A 58 -2.87 8.92 1.11
N THR A 59 -1.64 9.37 1.03
CA THR A 59 -0.87 9.53 -0.21
C THR A 59 0.19 8.44 -0.29
N TRP A 60 0.21 7.70 -1.39
CA TRP A 60 1.06 6.54 -1.62
C TRP A 60 1.87 6.72 -2.90
N LYS A 61 3.19 6.58 -2.80
CA LYS A 61 4.09 6.69 -3.95
C LYS A 61 4.32 5.33 -4.59
N VAL A 62 4.10 5.25 -5.88
CA VAL A 62 4.37 4.03 -6.65
C VAL A 62 5.86 3.89 -6.91
N GLY A 63 6.39 2.73 -6.61
CA GLY A 63 7.83 2.44 -6.64
C GLY A 63 8.52 2.55 -5.29
N GLU A 64 7.94 3.31 -4.34
CA GLU A 64 8.44 3.44 -2.96
C GLU A 64 7.53 2.72 -1.97
N ASP A 65 6.26 3.10 -1.92
CA ASP A 65 5.27 2.59 -0.96
C ASP A 65 4.44 1.43 -1.54
N ILE A 66 4.10 1.52 -2.81
CA ILE A 66 3.37 0.50 -3.56
C ILE A 66 4.22 0.11 -4.76
N PRO A 67 4.56 -1.17 -4.96
CA PRO A 67 5.29 -1.60 -6.15
C PRO A 67 4.54 -1.22 -7.44
N ALA A 68 5.28 -0.84 -8.49
CA ALA A 68 4.68 -0.68 -9.81
C ALA A 68 4.10 -2.01 -10.30
N GLY A 69 2.96 -1.97 -10.95
CA GLY A 69 2.30 -3.18 -11.41
C GLY A 69 0.83 -2.95 -11.75
N THR A 70 0.12 -4.04 -11.93
CA THR A 70 -1.32 -4.03 -12.20
C THR A 70 -2.06 -4.69 -11.05
N TYR A 71 -3.13 -4.06 -10.60
CA TYR A 71 -3.86 -4.46 -9.39
C TYR A 71 -5.37 -4.43 -9.60
N GLY A 72 -6.09 -5.28 -8.86
CA GLY A 72 -7.48 -5.07 -8.55
C GLY A 72 -7.60 -4.14 -7.34
N VAL A 73 -8.61 -3.30 -7.30
CA VAL A 73 -8.87 -2.39 -6.18
C VAL A 73 -10.35 -2.44 -5.81
N SER A 74 -10.61 -2.63 -4.54
CA SER A 74 -11.97 -2.69 -3.97
C SER A 74 -12.02 -2.01 -2.60
N THR A 75 -13.21 -1.77 -2.10
CA THR A 75 -13.41 -1.24 -0.74
C THR A 75 -14.70 -1.78 -0.14
N ASP A 76 -14.73 -1.87 1.18
CA ASP A 76 -15.96 -2.15 1.94
C ASP A 76 -16.61 -0.85 2.46
N THR A 77 -15.96 0.28 2.21
CA THR A 77 -16.41 1.61 2.64
C THR A 77 -17.23 2.28 1.54
N ILE A 78 -18.30 2.96 1.93
CA ILE A 78 -19.12 3.75 1.01
C ILE A 78 -18.35 5.03 0.62
N LEU A 79 -18.23 5.29 -0.68
CA LEU A 79 -17.65 6.51 -1.24
C LEU A 79 -16.17 6.76 -0.86
N VAL A 80 -15.29 5.90 -1.30
CA VAL A 80 -13.85 6.17 -1.30
C VAL A 80 -13.45 6.75 -2.64
N THR A 81 -12.81 7.90 -2.63
CA THR A 81 -12.21 8.48 -3.84
C THR A 81 -10.75 8.05 -3.93
N MET A 82 -10.39 7.50 -5.07
CA MET A 82 -9.02 7.18 -5.44
C MET A 82 -8.61 8.05 -6.62
N SER A 83 -7.59 8.87 -6.44
CA SER A 83 -6.98 9.68 -7.49
C SER A 83 -5.58 9.19 -7.77
N VAL A 84 -5.25 9.04 -9.04
CA VAL A 84 -3.91 8.62 -9.48
C VAL A 84 -3.30 9.74 -10.31
N TYR A 85 -2.13 10.19 -9.91
CA TYR A 85 -1.37 11.25 -10.57
C TYR A 85 -0.06 10.70 -11.13
N LYS A 86 0.39 11.27 -12.24
CA LYS A 86 1.64 10.85 -12.92
C LYS A 86 2.92 11.35 -12.23
N ASN A 87 2.79 12.26 -11.26
CA ASN A 87 3.91 12.80 -10.50
C ASN A 87 3.47 13.30 -9.12
N GLU A 88 4.45 13.71 -8.30
CA GLU A 88 4.24 14.16 -6.93
C GLU A 88 3.59 15.55 -6.81
N ASN A 89 3.57 16.35 -7.87
CA ASN A 89 2.97 17.68 -7.84
C ASN A 89 1.45 17.61 -7.69
N LYS A 90 0.85 16.50 -8.13
CA LYS A 90 -0.60 16.26 -8.06
C LYS A 90 -1.42 17.37 -8.74
N ASP A 91 -0.88 17.93 -9.81
CA ASP A 91 -1.61 18.90 -10.62
C ASP A 91 -2.73 18.20 -11.38
N PHE A 92 -3.80 18.92 -11.62
CA PHE A 92 -4.95 18.38 -12.35
C PHE A 92 -4.58 17.92 -13.77
N SER A 93 -3.56 18.54 -14.38
CA SER A 93 -3.00 18.13 -15.67
C SER A 93 -2.29 16.79 -15.64
N ASP A 94 -1.84 16.36 -14.48
CA ASP A 94 -1.12 15.09 -14.26
C ASP A 94 -2.03 13.99 -13.71
N LEU A 95 -3.31 14.27 -13.55
CA LEU A 95 -4.31 13.30 -13.13
C LEU A 95 -4.50 12.24 -14.22
N GLU A 96 -4.12 11.00 -13.92
CA GLU A 96 -4.35 9.87 -14.83
C GLU A 96 -5.78 9.35 -14.74
N CYS A 97 -6.26 9.15 -13.52
CA CYS A 97 -7.65 8.75 -13.30
C CYS A 97 -8.13 9.16 -11.91
N MET A 98 -9.43 9.31 -11.81
CA MET A 98 -10.14 9.48 -10.55
C MET A 98 -11.31 8.51 -10.53
N ASN A 99 -11.38 7.68 -9.51
CA ASN A 99 -12.43 6.69 -9.35
C ASN A 99 -13.10 6.86 -8.00
N VAL A 100 -14.41 6.75 -7.99
CA VAL A 100 -15.20 6.64 -6.77
C VAL A 100 -15.52 5.18 -6.56
N LEU A 101 -15.03 4.63 -5.47
CA LEU A 101 -15.19 3.23 -5.10
C LEU A 101 -16.28 3.07 -4.04
N SER A 102 -16.99 1.97 -4.12
CA SER A 102 -17.96 1.54 -3.13
C SER A 102 -17.94 0.01 -3.06
N PRO A 103 -18.62 -0.63 -2.10
CA PRO A 103 -18.68 -2.08 -2.04
C PRO A 103 -19.19 -2.75 -3.32
N GLU A 104 -19.96 -2.02 -4.12
CA GLU A 104 -20.52 -2.49 -5.39
C GLU A 104 -19.70 -2.08 -6.62
N GLN A 105 -18.74 -1.16 -6.44
CA GLN A 105 -17.90 -0.60 -7.52
C GLN A 105 -16.43 -0.81 -7.22
N SER A 106 -15.84 -1.76 -7.89
CA SER A 106 -14.42 -2.07 -7.81
C SER A 106 -13.73 -1.86 -9.15
N ILE A 107 -12.39 -1.75 -9.11
CA ILE A 107 -11.55 -1.72 -10.30
C ILE A 107 -10.91 -3.09 -10.44
N GLY A 108 -11.22 -3.78 -11.54
CA GLY A 108 -10.64 -5.11 -11.79
C GLY A 108 -9.20 -5.07 -12.25
N LYS A 109 -8.77 -3.96 -12.86
CA LYS A 109 -7.43 -3.82 -13.42
C LYS A 109 -6.98 -2.36 -13.44
N LEU A 110 -6.10 -2.01 -12.52
CA LEU A 110 -5.45 -0.71 -12.41
C LEU A 110 -3.95 -0.87 -12.65
N ALA A 111 -3.41 -0.23 -13.69
CA ALA A 111 -1.98 -0.20 -13.94
C ALA A 111 -1.36 1.01 -13.24
N LEU A 112 -0.34 0.78 -12.43
CA LEU A 112 0.43 1.80 -11.73
C LEU A 112 1.90 1.75 -12.16
N GLN A 113 2.48 2.91 -12.45
CA GLN A 113 3.85 3.05 -12.91
C GLN A 113 4.72 3.74 -11.84
N ASP A 114 6.01 3.46 -11.86
CA ASP A 114 6.98 4.14 -10.98
C ASP A 114 6.88 5.65 -11.08
N GLY A 115 6.96 6.32 -9.95
CA GLY A 115 6.88 7.76 -9.84
C GLY A 115 5.46 8.32 -9.80
N TRP A 116 4.44 7.49 -10.03
CA TRP A 116 3.05 7.89 -9.87
C TRP A 116 2.67 8.02 -8.39
N VAL A 117 1.60 8.74 -8.13
CA VAL A 117 1.08 8.94 -6.77
C VAL A 117 -0.39 8.54 -6.72
N VAL A 118 -0.73 7.73 -5.74
CA VAL A 118 -2.11 7.35 -5.44
C VAL A 118 -2.57 8.09 -4.18
N GLU A 119 -3.67 8.78 -4.27
CA GLU A 119 -4.31 9.47 -3.15
C GLU A 119 -5.66 8.83 -2.84
N LEU A 120 -5.84 8.43 -1.60
CA LEU A 120 -7.00 7.71 -1.10
C LEU A 120 -7.70 8.51 0.00
N THR A 121 -9.00 8.69 -0.12
CA THR A 121 -9.83 9.34 0.92
C THR A 121 -10.33 8.36 1.97
N GLY A 122 -10.20 7.07 1.73
CA GLY A 122 -10.59 5.98 2.63
C GLY A 122 -9.78 4.72 2.39
N GLU A 123 -10.05 3.72 3.19
CA GLU A 123 -9.39 2.41 3.09
C GLU A 123 -9.82 1.66 1.83
N VAL A 124 -8.86 1.09 1.14
CA VAL A 124 -9.07 0.20 0.00
C VAL A 124 -8.29 -1.09 0.15
N PHE A 125 -8.68 -2.08 -0.62
CA PHE A 125 -7.98 -3.35 -0.75
C PHE A 125 -7.36 -3.45 -2.13
N PHE A 126 -6.05 -3.71 -2.17
CA PHE A 126 -5.36 -4.11 -3.38
C PHE A 126 -5.31 -5.64 -3.47
N THR A 127 -5.51 -6.16 -4.66
CA THR A 127 -5.37 -7.58 -4.99
C THR A 127 -4.51 -7.73 -6.24
N PRO A 128 -3.86 -8.89 -6.46
CA PRO A 128 -3.28 -9.18 -7.76
C PRO A 128 -4.36 -9.07 -8.84
N PRO A 129 -3.99 -8.73 -10.08
CA PRO A 129 -4.96 -8.69 -11.17
C PRO A 129 -5.60 -10.05 -11.33
N VAL A 130 -6.91 -10.07 -11.50
CA VAL A 130 -7.62 -11.31 -11.78
C VAL A 130 -7.12 -11.84 -13.12
N SER A 131 -6.31 -12.88 -13.08
CA SER A 131 -5.95 -13.65 -14.24
C SER A 131 -7.22 -14.38 -14.68
N LEU A 132 -7.87 -13.87 -15.70
CA LEU A 132 -8.84 -14.66 -16.43
C LEU A 132 -8.03 -15.76 -17.10
N GLY A 133 -7.98 -16.94 -16.49
CA GLY A 133 -7.32 -18.11 -17.07
C GLY A 133 -8.00 -18.46 -18.40
N PHE A 134 -7.31 -18.17 -19.47
CA PHE A 134 -7.57 -18.73 -20.78
C PHE A 134 -6.49 -19.74 -21.10
#